data_afcaa2d2c4306f39775585ef8162ffea
#
_entry.id   afcaa2d2c4306f39775585ef8162ffea
#
_cell.length_a   1.000
_cell.length_b   1.000
_cell.length_c   1.000
_cell.angle_alpha   90.00
_cell.angle_beta   90.00
_cell.angle_gamma   90.00
#
_symmetry.space_group_name_H-M   'P 1'
#
loop_
_entity.id
_entity.type
_entity.pdbx_description
1 polymer ?
#
loop_
_entity_poly.entity_id
_entity_poly.type
_entity_poly.pdbx_seq_one_letter_code
_entity_poly.pdbx_strand_id
1 'polypeptide(L)'
;MPPRFPVQRVVSIVLSTVFAVATVATVGAAPAAAAPTGDIRLAGVANAVSGSYLVILKDNSVAARGPARGAAVSSKATALIRSYGGAVSQVYGAAVTGFAARMSESAAKRLAADPDVSYVEQDQVFSTTGTQSGATWGLDRIDQRNLPLSTTYTYPSTGPNVHAYIIDTGILTSHSEFGGRATSGYDFVDNDSNATDCNGHGTHVAGTVGGSTYGVAKGVLLVGVRVLNCSGSGTTAGVVGGINWVTSNAIKPAVANMSLGGGASTTIDNAVAASISSGVTYGVAAGNGNILGRRQNACNYSPARVPTAITVGATQNNDAAASFSNFGTCVDILAPGVNITSSWYSSTTATNTISGTSMATPHVVGAAALVLQANSSYTPAQVSSFLTANATTGVVTNPGTGTPNRLLYVVN
;
A
#
# COMPACT_ATOMS: atom_id res chain seq x y z
N MET A 1 -82.13 28.22 15.68
CA MET A 1 -82.93 27.16 16.22
C MET A 1 -82.44 25.82 15.64
N PRO A 2 -81.84 24.95 16.45
CA PRO A 2 -81.43 23.64 15.99
C PRO A 2 -82.52 22.60 16.32
N PRO A 3 -82.71 21.55 15.53
CA PRO A 3 -83.64 20.48 15.82
C PRO A 3 -82.99 19.44 16.75
N ARG A 4 -83.89 18.91 17.61
CA ARG A 4 -83.59 17.86 18.59
C ARG A 4 -83.68 16.46 17.94
N PHE A 5 -82.71 15.59 18.31
CA PHE A 5 -82.77 14.13 17.98
C PHE A 5 -83.28 13.31 19.19
N PRO A 6 -83.97 12.23 18.98
CA PRO A 6 -84.45 11.40 20.06
C PRO A 6 -83.43 10.32 20.48
N VAL A 7 -83.49 10.04 21.79
CA VAL A 7 -82.66 9.02 22.46
C VAL A 7 -83.29 7.62 22.22
N GLN A 8 -82.55 6.71 21.60
CA GLN A 8 -82.88 5.31 21.62
C GLN A 8 -82.10 4.55 22.68
N ARG A 9 -82.81 3.85 23.56
CA ARG A 9 -82.24 2.96 24.56
C ARG A 9 -81.80 1.67 23.89
N VAL A 10 -80.51 1.25 24.05
CA VAL A 10 -80.04 -0.09 23.65
C VAL A 10 -79.87 -0.94 24.89
N VAL A 11 -80.51 -2.07 24.88
CA VAL A 11 -80.44 -3.10 25.91
C VAL A 11 -79.15 -3.86 25.75
N SER A 12 -78.31 -3.91 26.79
CA SER A 12 -77.05 -4.69 26.81
C SER A 12 -77.36 -6.15 27.17
N ILE A 13 -77.04 -7.05 26.23
CA ILE A 13 -77.00 -8.49 26.49
C ILE A 13 -75.50 -8.79 26.79
N VAL A 14 -75.21 -9.24 28.02
CA VAL A 14 -73.87 -9.71 28.43
C VAL A 14 -73.69 -11.16 27.97
N LEU A 15 -72.88 -11.39 26.98
CA LEU A 15 -72.42 -12.71 26.54
C LEU A 15 -71.06 -12.99 27.15
N SER A 16 -71.00 -13.91 28.11
CA SER A 16 -69.73 -14.34 28.74
C SER A 16 -68.98 -15.29 27.84
N THR A 17 -67.96 -14.83 27.17
CA THR A 17 -67.01 -15.67 26.42
C THR A 17 -65.85 -16.09 27.32
N VAL A 18 -65.73 -17.37 27.58
CA VAL A 18 -64.58 -18.01 28.23
C VAL A 18 -63.40 -18.04 27.24
N PHE A 19 -62.36 -17.25 27.48
CA PHE A 19 -61.11 -17.33 26.73
C PHE A 19 -60.25 -18.48 27.30
N ALA A 20 -60.07 -19.53 26.55
CA ALA A 20 -59.02 -20.53 26.81
C ALA A 20 -57.66 -19.94 26.38
N VAL A 21 -56.79 -19.65 27.32
CA VAL A 21 -55.41 -19.23 27.05
C VAL A 21 -54.61 -20.48 26.67
N ALA A 22 -54.35 -20.66 25.37
CA ALA A 22 -53.37 -21.62 24.89
C ALA A 22 -51.96 -21.04 25.07
N THR A 23 -51.20 -21.52 26.06
CA THR A 23 -49.77 -21.23 26.21
C THR A 23 -49.00 -21.90 25.06
N VAL A 24 -48.60 -21.13 24.06
CA VAL A 24 -47.64 -21.58 23.06
C VAL A 24 -46.23 -21.56 23.73
N ALA A 25 -45.73 -22.74 24.05
CA ALA A 25 -44.34 -22.90 24.46
C ALA A 25 -43.44 -22.64 23.24
N THR A 26 -42.80 -21.47 23.19
CA THR A 26 -41.71 -21.21 22.25
C THR A 26 -40.53 -22.07 22.65
N VAL A 27 -40.30 -23.16 21.92
CA VAL A 27 -39.03 -23.91 21.99
C VAL A 27 -37.95 -22.95 21.44
N GLY A 28 -37.21 -22.30 22.33
CA GLY A 28 -36.05 -21.53 21.95
C GLY A 28 -35.02 -22.46 21.30
N ALA A 29 -34.76 -22.26 20.01
CA ALA A 29 -33.63 -22.92 19.36
C ALA A 29 -32.36 -22.52 20.08
N ALA A 30 -31.64 -23.48 20.67
CA ALA A 30 -30.34 -23.26 21.24
C ALA A 30 -29.42 -22.66 20.15
N PRO A 31 -28.59 -21.67 20.46
CA PRO A 31 -27.64 -21.15 19.48
C PRO A 31 -26.76 -22.30 18.97
N ALA A 32 -26.70 -22.45 17.64
CA ALA A 32 -25.83 -23.45 17.03
C ALA A 32 -24.39 -23.19 17.51
N ALA A 33 -23.73 -24.21 18.08
CA ALA A 33 -22.33 -24.10 18.49
C ALA A 33 -21.50 -23.71 17.26
N ALA A 34 -20.62 -22.72 17.45
CA ALA A 34 -19.70 -22.30 16.39
C ALA A 34 -18.86 -23.50 15.93
N ALA A 35 -18.71 -23.69 14.63
CA ALA A 35 -17.91 -24.77 14.10
C ALA A 35 -16.44 -24.61 14.59
N PRO A 36 -15.75 -25.72 14.93
CA PRO A 36 -14.36 -25.63 15.38
C PRO A 36 -13.47 -24.99 14.33
N THR A 37 -12.49 -24.17 14.78
CA THR A 37 -11.51 -23.51 13.92
C THR A 37 -10.10 -23.82 14.41
N GLY A 38 -9.16 -23.97 13.46
CA GLY A 38 -7.73 -24.09 13.74
C GLY A 38 -6.97 -22.84 13.28
N ASP A 39 -5.68 -22.78 13.63
CA ASP A 39 -4.80 -21.69 13.25
C ASP A 39 -4.24 -21.90 11.83
N ILE A 40 -4.07 -20.78 11.12
CA ILE A 40 -3.40 -20.75 9.81
C ILE A 40 -1.96 -20.32 10.05
N ARG A 41 -1.00 -21.16 9.65
CA ARG A 41 0.43 -20.82 9.72
C ARG A 41 0.75 -19.69 8.73
N LEU A 42 1.71 -18.85 9.07
CA LEU A 42 2.18 -17.72 8.26
C LEU A 42 1.07 -16.79 7.75
N ALA A 43 -0.06 -16.73 8.46
CA ALA A 43 -1.13 -15.79 8.15
C ALA A 43 -0.65 -14.35 8.38
N GLY A 44 -0.89 -13.48 7.37
CA GLY A 44 -0.59 -12.05 7.48
C GLY A 44 0.89 -11.67 7.43
N VAL A 45 1.80 -12.59 7.07
CA VAL A 45 3.20 -12.23 6.79
C VAL A 45 3.28 -11.39 5.50
N ALA A 46 4.38 -10.64 5.35
CA ALA A 46 4.54 -9.64 4.32
C ALA A 46 4.33 -10.13 2.87
N ASN A 47 4.70 -11.37 2.59
CA ASN A 47 4.60 -12.00 1.27
C ASN A 47 3.42 -12.99 1.15
N ALA A 48 2.46 -12.97 2.09
CA ALA A 48 1.31 -13.85 2.07
C ALA A 48 0.35 -13.53 0.91
N VAL A 49 -0.09 -14.56 0.19
CA VAL A 49 -1.07 -14.45 -0.90
C VAL A 49 -2.47 -14.52 -0.33
N SER A 50 -3.21 -13.42 -0.42
CA SER A 50 -4.58 -13.36 0.09
C SER A 50 -5.49 -14.39 -0.58
N GLY A 51 -6.23 -15.16 0.26
CA GLY A 51 -7.18 -16.16 -0.22
C GLY A 51 -6.58 -17.42 -0.83
N SER A 52 -5.25 -17.61 -0.79
CA SER A 52 -4.55 -18.80 -1.23
C SER A 52 -3.93 -19.54 -0.04
N TYR A 53 -4.14 -20.84 0.06
CA TYR A 53 -3.71 -21.66 1.20
C TYR A 53 -3.19 -23.00 0.77
N LEU A 54 -2.12 -23.46 1.43
CA LEU A 54 -1.58 -24.80 1.35
C LEU A 54 -2.21 -25.66 2.46
N VAL A 55 -2.87 -26.73 2.09
CA VAL A 55 -3.52 -27.67 3.01
C VAL A 55 -2.70 -28.96 3.04
N ILE A 56 -2.01 -29.19 4.13
CA ILE A 56 -1.19 -30.39 4.30
C ILE A 56 -1.98 -31.44 5.08
N LEU A 57 -2.09 -32.60 4.50
CA LEU A 57 -2.86 -33.73 5.05
C LEU A 57 -1.98 -34.58 5.96
N LYS A 58 -2.61 -35.25 6.93
CA LYS A 58 -1.94 -36.26 7.75
C LYS A 58 -1.59 -37.48 6.90
N ASP A 59 -0.48 -38.14 7.19
CA ASP A 59 -0.01 -39.27 6.40
C ASP A 59 -1.00 -40.45 6.36
N ASN A 60 -1.78 -40.64 7.41
CA ASN A 60 -2.78 -41.70 7.54
C ASN A 60 -4.14 -41.33 6.90
N SER A 61 -4.34 -40.09 6.47
CA SER A 61 -5.60 -39.64 5.85
C SER A 61 -5.70 -40.04 4.36
N VAL A 62 -4.60 -40.50 3.76
CA VAL A 62 -4.50 -40.95 2.37
C VAL A 62 -3.82 -42.34 2.34
N ALA A 63 -4.59 -43.37 2.09
CA ALA A 63 -4.12 -44.74 2.15
C ALA A 63 -3.19 -45.18 0.99
N ALA A 64 -3.20 -44.45 -0.14
CA ALA A 64 -2.43 -44.79 -1.34
C ALA A 64 -0.94 -44.38 -1.20
N ARG A 65 -0.06 -45.14 -1.82
CA ARG A 65 1.40 -44.92 -1.89
C ARG A 65 1.87 -44.91 -3.33
N GLY A 66 3.05 -44.37 -3.59
CA GLY A 66 3.67 -44.34 -4.93
C GLY A 66 2.82 -43.55 -5.96
N PRO A 67 2.78 -43.96 -7.22
CA PRO A 67 2.12 -43.22 -8.30
C PRO A 67 0.61 -42.95 -8.06
N ALA A 68 -0.07 -43.82 -7.30
CA ALA A 68 -1.51 -43.69 -7.01
C ALA A 68 -1.79 -42.59 -5.94
N ARG A 69 -0.77 -42.10 -5.22
CA ARG A 69 -0.95 -41.15 -4.12
C ARG A 69 -1.53 -39.82 -4.60
N GLY A 70 -1.12 -39.32 -5.76
CA GLY A 70 -1.62 -38.08 -6.33
C GLY A 70 -3.13 -38.13 -6.61
N ALA A 71 -3.64 -39.21 -7.18
CA ALA A 71 -5.08 -39.39 -7.44
C ALA A 71 -5.90 -39.45 -6.12
N ALA A 72 -5.37 -40.15 -5.11
CA ALA A 72 -5.99 -40.29 -3.82
C ALA A 72 -6.04 -38.92 -3.07
N VAL A 73 -4.97 -38.13 -3.15
CA VAL A 73 -4.95 -36.74 -2.62
C VAL A 73 -5.94 -35.86 -3.35
N SER A 74 -6.05 -35.97 -4.69
CA SER A 74 -7.02 -35.21 -5.48
C SER A 74 -8.46 -35.50 -5.06
N SER A 75 -8.79 -36.79 -4.85
CA SER A 75 -10.11 -37.20 -4.37
C SER A 75 -10.40 -36.63 -2.96
N LYS A 76 -9.42 -36.68 -2.06
CA LYS A 76 -9.51 -36.15 -0.70
C LYS A 76 -9.66 -34.62 -0.71
N ALA A 77 -8.86 -33.91 -1.51
CA ALA A 77 -8.94 -32.46 -1.68
C ALA A 77 -10.33 -32.03 -2.18
N THR A 78 -10.86 -32.74 -3.19
CA THR A 78 -12.20 -32.48 -3.72
C THR A 78 -13.29 -32.66 -2.63
N ALA A 79 -13.18 -33.70 -1.81
CA ALA A 79 -14.13 -33.94 -0.72
C ALA A 79 -14.05 -32.82 0.34
N LEU A 80 -12.86 -32.42 0.77
CA LEU A 80 -12.66 -31.35 1.74
C LEU A 80 -13.16 -29.99 1.21
N ILE A 81 -12.83 -29.63 -0.02
CA ILE A 81 -13.28 -28.37 -0.64
C ILE A 81 -14.82 -28.35 -0.80
N ARG A 82 -15.44 -29.50 -1.08
CA ARG A 82 -16.92 -29.58 -1.11
C ARG A 82 -17.54 -29.27 0.27
N SER A 83 -16.88 -29.69 1.37
CA SER A 83 -17.38 -29.49 2.73
C SER A 83 -17.11 -28.07 3.26
N TYR A 84 -15.95 -27.48 2.94
CA TYR A 84 -15.51 -26.20 3.52
C TYR A 84 -15.66 -25.01 2.59
N GLY A 85 -15.83 -25.24 1.28
CA GLY A 85 -15.91 -24.23 0.23
C GLY A 85 -14.53 -23.88 -0.34
N GLY A 86 -14.52 -23.27 -1.52
CA GLY A 86 -13.32 -22.88 -2.24
C GLY A 86 -13.10 -23.65 -3.53
N ALA A 87 -11.88 -23.63 -4.06
CA ALA A 87 -11.45 -24.35 -5.26
C ALA A 87 -10.03 -24.86 -5.11
N VAL A 88 -9.79 -26.13 -5.48
CA VAL A 88 -8.45 -26.69 -5.55
C VAL A 88 -7.70 -26.06 -6.71
N SER A 89 -6.50 -25.54 -6.48
CA SER A 89 -5.61 -24.98 -7.51
C SER A 89 -4.51 -25.95 -7.92
N GLN A 90 -3.98 -26.74 -6.98
CA GLN A 90 -2.92 -27.72 -7.23
C GLN A 90 -2.94 -28.85 -6.21
N VAL A 91 -2.47 -30.05 -6.63
CA VAL A 91 -2.40 -31.26 -5.79
C VAL A 91 -0.96 -31.72 -5.65
N TYR A 92 -0.56 -32.08 -4.43
CA TYR A 92 0.79 -32.56 -4.10
C TYR A 92 0.71 -33.98 -3.55
N GLY A 93 1.36 -34.93 -4.22
CA GLY A 93 1.32 -36.33 -3.79
C GLY A 93 2.69 -36.99 -3.71
N ALA A 94 3.79 -36.29 -4.02
CA ALA A 94 5.13 -36.83 -4.04
C ALA A 94 5.99 -36.39 -2.84
N ALA A 95 6.42 -35.15 -2.82
CA ALA A 95 7.28 -34.61 -1.75
C ALA A 95 6.49 -34.31 -0.46
N VAL A 96 5.29 -33.78 -0.62
CA VAL A 96 4.35 -33.55 0.47
C VAL A 96 2.97 -34.12 0.10
N THR A 97 2.14 -34.40 1.09
CA THR A 97 0.77 -34.88 0.90
C THR A 97 -0.20 -33.77 1.19
N GLY A 98 -0.80 -33.19 0.16
CA GLY A 98 -1.67 -32.04 0.34
C GLY A 98 -2.10 -31.39 -0.96
N PHE A 99 -2.66 -30.19 -0.87
CA PHE A 99 -3.12 -29.45 -2.02
C PHE A 99 -3.08 -27.93 -1.73
N ALA A 100 -3.00 -27.13 -2.79
CA ALA A 100 -3.26 -25.71 -2.72
C ALA A 100 -4.72 -25.43 -3.07
N ALA A 101 -5.32 -24.46 -2.38
CA ALA A 101 -6.71 -24.08 -2.62
C ALA A 101 -6.92 -22.57 -2.47
N ARG A 102 -7.85 -22.03 -3.27
CA ARG A 102 -8.38 -20.67 -3.09
C ARG A 102 -9.68 -20.73 -2.29
N MET A 103 -9.72 -20.01 -1.17
CA MET A 103 -10.89 -19.96 -0.29
C MET A 103 -10.87 -18.73 0.61
N SER A 104 -11.95 -18.47 1.34
CA SER A 104 -11.97 -17.44 2.37
C SER A 104 -11.15 -17.86 3.60
N GLU A 105 -10.61 -16.91 4.34
CA GLU A 105 -9.87 -17.17 5.58
C GLU A 105 -10.72 -17.95 6.59
N SER A 106 -12.00 -17.62 6.72
CA SER A 106 -12.93 -18.35 7.60
C SER A 106 -13.12 -19.82 7.19
N ALA A 107 -13.10 -20.12 5.88
CA ALA A 107 -13.14 -21.49 5.38
C ALA A 107 -11.82 -22.21 5.69
N ALA A 108 -10.68 -21.56 5.48
CA ALA A 108 -9.35 -22.09 5.78
C ALA A 108 -9.17 -22.38 7.29
N LYS A 109 -9.67 -21.52 8.17
CA LYS A 109 -9.67 -21.76 9.64
C LYS A 109 -10.52 -22.98 10.02
N ARG A 110 -11.70 -23.16 9.43
CA ARG A 110 -12.52 -24.37 9.69
C ARG A 110 -11.83 -25.63 9.13
N LEU A 111 -11.21 -25.52 7.94
CA LEU A 111 -10.47 -26.64 7.34
C LEU A 111 -9.23 -27.01 8.16
N ALA A 112 -8.56 -26.04 8.81
CA ALA A 112 -7.43 -26.28 9.70
C ALA A 112 -7.79 -27.11 10.94
N ALA A 113 -9.06 -27.16 11.32
CA ALA A 113 -9.56 -27.99 12.43
C ALA A 113 -10.03 -29.38 11.98
N ASP A 114 -9.99 -29.71 10.68
CA ASP A 114 -10.39 -31.02 10.15
C ASP A 114 -9.46 -32.14 10.63
N PRO A 115 -10.00 -33.29 11.08
CA PRO A 115 -9.18 -34.38 11.62
C PRO A 115 -8.19 -34.98 10.61
N ASP A 116 -8.42 -34.85 9.31
CA ASP A 116 -7.53 -35.32 8.26
C ASP A 116 -6.42 -34.33 7.87
N VAL A 117 -6.53 -33.07 8.32
CA VAL A 117 -5.58 -32.02 8.04
C VAL A 117 -4.50 -31.99 9.12
N SER A 118 -3.24 -31.92 8.71
CA SER A 118 -2.10 -31.74 9.60
C SER A 118 -1.94 -30.26 9.98
N TYR A 119 -1.98 -29.37 8.97
CA TYR A 119 -1.99 -27.91 9.15
C TYR A 119 -2.42 -27.24 7.85
N VAL A 120 -2.86 -26.00 7.98
CA VAL A 120 -3.07 -25.06 6.88
C VAL A 120 -2.04 -23.95 7.00
N GLU A 121 -1.43 -23.60 5.88
CA GLU A 121 -0.45 -22.52 5.77
C GLU A 121 -0.91 -21.54 4.70
N GLN A 122 -0.79 -20.25 4.96
CA GLN A 122 -1.07 -19.27 3.92
C GLN A 122 0.03 -19.29 2.86
N ASP A 123 -0.37 -19.35 1.59
CA ASP A 123 0.54 -19.34 0.45
C ASP A 123 1.35 -18.04 0.40
N GLN A 124 2.56 -18.11 -0.12
CA GLN A 124 3.51 -17.00 -0.14
C GLN A 124 4.09 -16.79 -1.53
N VAL A 125 4.40 -15.54 -1.84
CA VAL A 125 5.18 -15.18 -3.03
C VAL A 125 6.66 -15.44 -2.74
N PHE A 126 7.30 -16.25 -3.57
CA PHE A 126 8.74 -16.38 -3.63
C PHE A 126 9.25 -15.62 -4.85
N SER A 127 10.18 -14.70 -4.63
CA SER A 127 10.80 -13.90 -5.69
C SER A 127 12.31 -14.10 -5.67
N THR A 128 12.95 -14.01 -6.84
CA THR A 128 14.41 -13.84 -6.89
C THR A 128 14.74 -12.43 -6.43
N THR A 129 15.53 -12.28 -5.38
CA THR A 129 16.05 -10.99 -4.94
C THR A 129 17.16 -10.53 -5.88
N GLY A 130 17.12 -9.23 -6.25
CA GLY A 130 18.26 -8.59 -6.93
C GLY A 130 19.17 -7.93 -5.89
N THR A 131 20.49 -7.97 -6.13
CA THR A 131 21.45 -7.21 -5.31
C THR A 131 22.29 -6.32 -6.21
N GLN A 132 22.28 -5.03 -5.95
CA GLN A 132 23.13 -4.04 -6.59
C GLN A 132 24.35 -3.79 -5.70
N SER A 133 25.57 -3.95 -6.24
CA SER A 133 26.81 -3.51 -5.60
C SER A 133 27.08 -2.05 -5.92
N GLY A 134 27.78 -1.33 -5.03
CA GLY A 134 28.06 0.10 -5.20
C GLY A 134 26.80 0.98 -5.14
N ALA A 135 25.81 0.56 -4.39
CA ALA A 135 24.58 1.33 -4.21
C ALA A 135 24.85 2.68 -3.54
N THR A 136 24.08 3.70 -3.92
CA THR A 136 24.09 4.98 -3.19
C THR A 136 23.64 4.76 -1.76
N TRP A 137 24.12 5.59 -0.83
CA TRP A 137 23.86 5.41 0.59
C TRP A 137 22.36 5.37 0.94
N GLY A 138 21.52 6.08 0.18
CA GLY A 138 20.07 6.10 0.40
C GLY A 138 19.43 4.74 0.12
N LEU A 139 19.83 4.08 -0.97
CA LEU A 139 19.37 2.73 -1.30
C LEU A 139 19.89 1.69 -0.30
N ASP A 140 21.20 1.74 -0.01
CA ASP A 140 21.86 0.86 0.97
C ASP A 140 21.22 0.98 2.37
N ARG A 141 20.83 2.21 2.79
CA ARG A 141 20.23 2.39 4.11
C ARG A 141 18.84 1.78 4.25
N ILE A 142 18.10 1.70 3.19
CA ILE A 142 16.70 1.23 3.26
C ILE A 142 16.52 -0.29 3.13
N ASP A 143 17.57 -1.04 2.80
CA ASP A 143 17.50 -2.52 2.75
C ASP A 143 18.13 -3.19 3.98
N GLN A 144 18.58 -2.40 4.95
CA GLN A 144 19.15 -2.90 6.20
C GLN A 144 18.56 -2.19 7.43
N ARG A 145 18.58 -2.87 8.59
CA ARG A 145 18.02 -2.31 9.83
C ARG A 145 18.99 -1.39 10.56
N ASN A 146 20.27 -1.70 10.56
CA ASN A 146 21.29 -1.03 11.37
C ASN A 146 22.47 -0.55 10.52
N LEU A 147 23.15 0.49 10.98
CA LEU A 147 24.48 0.87 10.52
C LEU A 147 25.54 -0.14 11.02
N PRO A 148 26.71 -0.28 10.37
CA PRO A 148 27.19 0.51 9.22
C PRO A 148 26.55 0.07 7.89
N LEU A 149 26.65 0.95 6.88
CA LEU A 149 26.20 0.67 5.51
C LEU A 149 27.04 -0.44 4.87
N SER A 150 26.40 -1.24 4.01
CA SER A 150 26.98 -2.42 3.35
C SER A 150 27.54 -2.14 1.97
N THR A 151 27.23 -0.98 1.39
CA THR A 151 27.48 -0.57 -0.01
C THR A 151 26.71 -1.40 -1.03
N THR A 152 25.67 -2.11 -0.59
CA THR A 152 24.78 -2.90 -1.46
C THR A 152 23.33 -2.44 -1.31
N TYR A 153 22.49 -2.77 -2.30
CA TYR A 153 21.05 -2.63 -2.19
C TYR A 153 20.40 -3.93 -2.67
N THR A 154 19.74 -4.63 -1.76
CA THR A 154 18.99 -5.85 -2.03
C THR A 154 17.51 -5.52 -2.11
N TYR A 155 16.85 -5.97 -3.17
CA TYR A 155 15.44 -5.68 -3.42
C TYR A 155 14.67 -6.93 -3.85
N PRO A 156 13.40 -7.09 -3.41
CA PRO A 156 12.60 -8.30 -3.67
C PRO A 156 12.11 -8.37 -5.12
N SER A 157 12.01 -7.22 -5.78
CA SER A 157 11.49 -7.08 -7.15
C SER A 157 11.96 -5.77 -7.75
N THR A 158 11.78 -5.59 -9.07
CA THR A 158 11.98 -4.31 -9.75
C THR A 158 10.70 -3.50 -9.93
N GLY A 159 9.52 -4.04 -9.64
CA GLY A 159 8.23 -3.35 -9.77
C GLY A 159 7.70 -3.14 -11.19
N PRO A 160 7.91 -4.07 -12.17
CA PRO A 160 7.67 -3.81 -13.60
C PRO A 160 6.20 -3.61 -14.00
N ASN A 161 5.26 -3.98 -13.14
CA ASN A 161 3.82 -3.88 -13.43
C ASN A 161 3.15 -2.71 -12.70
N VAL A 162 3.92 -1.84 -12.05
CA VAL A 162 3.38 -0.70 -11.29
C VAL A 162 3.68 0.59 -12.03
N HIS A 163 2.72 1.52 -12.04
CA HIS A 163 2.88 2.86 -12.61
C HIS A 163 3.15 3.86 -11.48
N ALA A 164 4.21 4.65 -11.63
CA ALA A 164 4.58 5.72 -10.71
C ALA A 164 4.40 7.08 -11.38
N TYR A 165 3.46 7.86 -10.89
CA TYR A 165 3.11 9.19 -11.37
C TYR A 165 3.94 10.23 -10.62
N ILE A 166 4.76 10.99 -11.34
CA ILE A 166 5.63 12.02 -10.80
C ILE A 166 4.99 13.39 -11.04
N ILE A 167 4.30 13.91 -10.03
CA ILE A 167 3.62 15.23 -10.07
C ILE A 167 4.64 16.28 -9.62
N ASP A 168 5.36 16.89 -10.59
CA ASP A 168 6.55 17.69 -10.32
C ASP A 168 6.87 18.65 -11.49
N THR A 169 8.15 18.92 -11.79
CA THR A 169 8.66 19.76 -12.91
C THR A 169 8.67 19.05 -14.28
N GLY A 170 8.20 17.79 -14.33
CA GLY A 170 8.29 16.92 -15.51
C GLY A 170 9.38 15.85 -15.37
N ILE A 171 9.63 15.10 -16.44
CA ILE A 171 10.69 14.08 -16.53
C ILE A 171 11.44 14.22 -17.84
N LEU A 172 12.76 14.16 -17.84
CA LEU A 172 13.56 13.90 -19.04
C LEU A 172 13.41 12.42 -19.40
N THR A 173 12.39 12.07 -20.15
CA THR A 173 12.00 10.67 -20.44
C THR A 173 13.06 9.89 -21.22
N SER A 174 13.92 10.58 -21.96
CA SER A 174 15.04 10.00 -22.71
C SER A 174 16.28 9.70 -21.86
N HIS A 175 16.25 9.97 -20.54
CA HIS A 175 17.40 9.69 -19.66
C HIS A 175 17.68 8.18 -19.62
N SER A 176 18.98 7.80 -19.71
CA SER A 176 19.42 6.39 -19.77
C SER A 176 18.97 5.54 -18.57
N GLU A 177 18.86 6.14 -17.40
CA GLU A 177 18.36 5.50 -16.18
C GLU A 177 16.95 4.94 -16.33
N PHE A 178 16.16 5.47 -17.25
CA PHE A 178 14.78 5.03 -17.42
C PHE A 178 14.61 3.91 -18.46
N GLY A 179 15.58 3.75 -19.40
CA GLY A 179 15.55 2.64 -20.36
C GLY A 179 14.25 2.54 -21.17
N GLY A 180 13.61 3.65 -21.50
CA GLY A 180 12.32 3.70 -22.21
C GLY A 180 11.07 3.50 -21.32
N ARG A 181 11.22 3.35 -20.00
CA ARG A 181 10.11 3.17 -19.04
C ARG A 181 9.43 4.46 -18.60
N ALA A 182 10.01 5.62 -18.93
CA ALA A 182 9.45 6.91 -18.60
C ALA A 182 8.67 7.49 -19.80
N THR A 183 7.50 8.04 -19.52
CA THR A 183 6.60 8.66 -20.50
C THR A 183 6.08 10.00 -19.99
N SER A 184 5.64 10.87 -20.91
CA SER A 184 4.88 12.08 -20.58
C SER A 184 3.41 11.73 -20.37
N GLY A 185 2.84 12.20 -19.27
CA GLY A 185 1.41 12.18 -19.02
C GLY A 185 0.75 13.46 -19.52
N TYR A 186 0.89 14.57 -18.77
CA TYR A 186 0.35 15.87 -19.13
C TYR A 186 1.16 17.03 -18.51
N ASP A 187 1.20 18.16 -19.20
CA ASP A 187 1.80 19.41 -18.76
C ASP A 187 0.73 20.47 -18.44
N PHE A 188 0.61 20.84 -17.17
CA PHE A 188 -0.30 21.85 -16.66
C PHE A 188 0.33 23.26 -16.62
N VAL A 189 1.59 23.41 -17.01
CA VAL A 189 2.26 24.70 -17.14
C VAL A 189 2.04 25.26 -18.53
N ASP A 190 2.32 24.46 -19.56
CA ASP A 190 2.20 24.85 -20.97
C ASP A 190 0.88 24.35 -21.61
N ASN A 191 0.10 23.54 -20.86
CA ASN A 191 -1.21 23.00 -21.20
C ASN A 191 -1.18 22.11 -22.45
N ASP A 192 -0.27 21.14 -22.45
CA ASP A 192 -0.10 20.17 -23.53
C ASP A 192 0.24 18.76 -22.99
N SER A 193 0.61 17.82 -23.87
CA SER A 193 0.97 16.44 -23.50
C SER A 193 2.47 16.21 -23.35
N ASN A 194 3.30 17.25 -23.37
CA ASN A 194 4.76 17.15 -23.28
C ASN A 194 5.28 17.59 -21.92
N ALA A 195 5.25 16.69 -20.94
CA ALA A 195 5.74 16.93 -19.57
C ALA A 195 7.27 16.80 -19.45
N THR A 196 8.03 17.34 -20.43
CA THR A 196 9.50 17.33 -20.37
C THR A 196 9.99 18.27 -19.27
N ASP A 197 10.95 17.79 -18.48
CA ASP A 197 11.57 18.54 -17.41
C ASP A 197 12.55 19.61 -17.91
N CYS A 198 12.42 20.83 -17.43
CA CYS A 198 13.32 21.95 -17.70
C CYS A 198 13.97 22.54 -16.43
N ASN A 199 13.77 21.89 -15.29
CA ASN A 199 14.35 22.26 -13.97
C ASN A 199 15.35 21.25 -13.47
N GLY A 200 14.97 19.95 -13.51
CA GLY A 200 15.74 18.79 -13.05
C GLY A 200 15.19 18.13 -11.79
N HIS A 201 14.36 18.81 -11.01
CA HIS A 201 13.83 18.26 -9.77
C HIS A 201 12.95 17.02 -10.03
N GLY A 202 12.02 17.06 -10.99
CA GLY A 202 11.17 15.92 -11.31
C GLY A 202 11.94 14.73 -11.90
N THR A 203 12.97 14.99 -12.73
CA THR A 203 13.86 13.94 -13.25
C THR A 203 14.65 13.27 -12.12
N HIS A 204 15.13 14.06 -11.14
CA HIS A 204 15.84 13.54 -9.97
C HIS A 204 14.92 12.65 -9.11
N VAL A 205 13.72 13.11 -8.84
CA VAL A 205 12.69 12.37 -8.10
C VAL A 205 12.33 11.08 -8.84
N ALA A 206 12.07 11.15 -10.16
CA ALA A 206 11.79 9.97 -10.99
C ALA A 206 12.94 8.94 -10.94
N GLY A 207 14.19 9.42 -10.97
CA GLY A 207 15.39 8.58 -10.85
C GLY A 207 15.44 7.82 -9.53
N THR A 208 15.09 8.48 -8.42
CA THR A 208 15.07 7.85 -7.09
C THR A 208 13.89 6.87 -6.94
N VAL A 209 12.74 7.12 -7.58
CA VAL A 209 11.65 6.13 -7.61
C VAL A 209 12.05 4.91 -8.44
N GLY A 210 12.54 5.11 -9.70
CA GLY A 210 12.57 4.06 -10.70
C GLY A 210 13.76 4.03 -11.64
N GLY A 211 14.85 4.74 -11.37
CA GLY A 211 16.09 4.64 -12.15
C GLY A 211 16.75 3.26 -12.03
N SER A 212 17.44 2.84 -13.06
CA SER A 212 18.15 1.55 -13.07
C SER A 212 19.26 1.47 -12.03
N THR A 213 19.98 2.56 -11.82
CA THR A 213 21.07 2.70 -10.83
C THR A 213 20.56 3.30 -9.52
N TYR A 214 19.81 4.41 -9.59
CA TYR A 214 19.44 5.22 -8.43
C TYR A 214 18.06 4.88 -7.87
N GLY A 215 17.29 4.06 -8.56
CA GLY A 215 15.90 3.78 -8.22
C GLY A 215 15.72 2.66 -7.20
N VAL A 216 14.72 2.85 -6.32
CA VAL A 216 14.25 1.83 -5.40
C VAL A 216 13.50 0.72 -6.17
N ALA A 217 12.56 1.08 -7.04
CA ALA A 217 11.78 0.16 -7.89
C ALA A 217 12.28 0.22 -9.33
N LYS A 218 13.39 -0.47 -9.61
CA LYS A 218 14.20 -0.31 -10.84
C LYS A 218 13.48 -0.62 -12.16
N GLY A 219 12.35 -1.29 -12.13
CA GLY A 219 11.56 -1.65 -13.32
C GLY A 219 10.22 -0.93 -13.43
N VAL A 220 9.86 -0.06 -12.46
CA VAL A 220 8.59 0.66 -12.43
C VAL A 220 8.39 1.53 -13.67
N LEU A 221 7.15 1.67 -14.12
CA LEU A 221 6.77 2.52 -15.23
C LEU A 221 6.54 3.95 -14.71
N LEU A 222 7.28 4.91 -15.24
CA LEU A 222 7.29 6.30 -14.78
C LEU A 222 6.42 7.17 -15.70
N VAL A 223 5.56 8.01 -15.13
CA VAL A 223 4.71 8.94 -15.89
C VAL A 223 4.90 10.35 -15.33
N GLY A 224 5.45 11.26 -16.14
CA GLY A 224 5.65 12.65 -15.77
C GLY A 224 4.34 13.44 -15.86
N VAL A 225 3.98 14.14 -14.79
CA VAL A 225 2.86 15.08 -14.76
C VAL A 225 3.42 16.43 -14.32
N ARG A 226 3.62 17.33 -15.28
CA ARG A 226 4.27 18.61 -15.01
C ARG A 226 3.27 19.63 -14.47
N VAL A 227 3.50 20.07 -13.25
CA VAL A 227 2.69 21.08 -12.54
C VAL A 227 3.54 22.25 -12.03
N LEU A 228 4.88 22.10 -12.10
CA LEU A 228 5.86 23.11 -11.73
C LEU A 228 6.65 23.55 -12.97
N ASN A 229 6.91 24.85 -13.08
CA ASN A 229 7.65 25.45 -14.17
C ASN A 229 9.18 25.22 -14.04
N CYS A 230 9.97 25.76 -14.98
CA CYS A 230 11.44 25.62 -14.99
C CYS A 230 12.12 26.26 -13.77
N SER A 231 11.45 27.12 -13.01
CA SER A 231 11.94 27.66 -11.73
C SER A 231 11.50 26.84 -10.51
N GLY A 232 10.82 25.69 -10.71
CA GLY A 232 10.32 24.84 -9.63
C GLY A 232 9.09 25.39 -8.92
N SER A 233 8.34 26.30 -9.55
CA SER A 233 7.16 26.94 -8.98
C SER A 233 5.90 26.59 -9.77
N GLY A 234 4.77 26.47 -9.09
CA GLY A 234 3.48 26.18 -9.71
C GLY A 234 2.31 26.85 -8.99
N THR A 235 1.14 26.78 -9.59
CA THR A 235 -0.08 27.30 -8.99
C THR A 235 -0.91 26.19 -8.35
N THR A 236 -1.75 26.54 -7.39
CA THR A 236 -2.72 25.59 -6.83
C THR A 236 -3.59 24.96 -7.92
N ALA A 237 -4.01 25.74 -8.92
CA ALA A 237 -4.80 25.23 -10.03
C ALA A 237 -4.05 24.18 -10.87
N GLY A 238 -2.78 24.42 -11.19
CA GLY A 238 -1.93 23.45 -11.90
C GLY A 238 -1.73 22.16 -11.09
N VAL A 239 -1.41 22.30 -9.80
CA VAL A 239 -1.24 21.13 -8.90
C VAL A 239 -2.52 20.30 -8.80
N VAL A 240 -3.67 20.94 -8.58
CA VAL A 240 -4.99 20.27 -8.55
C VAL A 240 -5.32 19.64 -9.91
N GLY A 241 -4.98 20.32 -11.01
CA GLY A 241 -5.10 19.77 -12.37
C GLY A 241 -4.32 18.48 -12.54
N GLY A 242 -3.05 18.45 -12.10
CA GLY A 242 -2.19 17.24 -12.12
C GLY A 242 -2.76 16.10 -11.28
N ILE A 243 -3.23 16.38 -10.07
CA ILE A 243 -3.86 15.37 -9.21
C ILE A 243 -5.13 14.80 -9.87
N ASN A 244 -5.99 15.66 -10.43
CA ASN A 244 -7.20 15.22 -11.13
C ASN A 244 -6.87 14.37 -12.36
N TRP A 245 -5.83 14.75 -13.13
CA TRP A 245 -5.38 13.97 -14.27
C TRP A 245 -4.93 12.58 -13.85
N VAL A 246 -4.09 12.47 -12.79
CA VAL A 246 -3.68 11.16 -12.23
C VAL A 246 -4.91 10.36 -11.78
N THR A 247 -5.85 10.99 -11.08
CA THR A 247 -7.08 10.32 -10.61
C THR A 247 -7.86 9.67 -11.77
N SER A 248 -7.93 10.37 -12.92
CA SER A 248 -8.71 9.93 -14.08
C SER A 248 -7.96 8.97 -15.01
N ASN A 249 -6.61 9.02 -15.03
CA ASN A 249 -5.79 8.31 -16.00
C ASN A 249 -4.88 7.23 -15.40
N ALA A 250 -4.86 7.07 -14.06
CA ALA A 250 -3.96 6.12 -13.43
C ALA A 250 -4.26 4.67 -13.82
N ILE A 251 -3.27 4.02 -14.42
CA ILE A 251 -3.24 2.57 -14.68
C ILE A 251 -2.76 1.89 -13.40
N LYS A 252 -3.61 1.06 -12.82
CA LYS A 252 -3.34 0.39 -11.53
C LYS A 252 -2.71 -0.99 -11.73
N PRO A 253 -1.85 -1.42 -10.78
CA PRO A 253 -1.50 -0.76 -9.52
C PRO A 253 -0.69 0.52 -9.74
N ALA A 254 -0.95 1.55 -8.91
CA ALA A 254 -0.40 2.88 -9.11
C ALA A 254 0.06 3.55 -7.82
N VAL A 255 1.19 4.25 -7.90
CA VAL A 255 1.70 5.15 -6.86
C VAL A 255 1.86 6.57 -7.44
N ALA A 256 1.81 7.59 -6.60
CA ALA A 256 2.08 8.97 -6.99
C ALA A 256 3.08 9.61 -6.04
N ASN A 257 4.00 10.38 -6.59
CA ASN A 257 4.99 11.16 -5.85
C ASN A 257 4.67 12.65 -5.96
N MET A 258 4.51 13.31 -4.82
CA MET A 258 4.41 14.76 -4.72
C MET A 258 5.56 15.30 -3.85
N SER A 259 6.72 15.52 -4.47
CA SER A 259 7.89 16.13 -3.85
C SER A 259 7.78 17.67 -3.85
N LEU A 260 6.60 18.17 -3.52
CA LEU A 260 6.24 19.58 -3.50
C LEU A 260 5.35 19.91 -2.30
N GLY A 261 5.24 21.19 -1.98
CA GLY A 261 4.36 21.62 -0.90
C GLY A 261 4.25 23.14 -0.85
N GLY A 262 3.25 23.60 -0.14
CA GLY A 262 2.96 25.02 0.07
C GLY A 262 2.23 25.26 1.38
N GLY A 263 1.75 26.50 1.56
CA GLY A 263 0.86 26.82 2.68
C GLY A 263 -0.40 25.94 2.66
N ALA A 264 -1.09 25.88 3.78
CA ALA A 264 -2.29 25.07 3.96
C ALA A 264 -3.36 25.39 2.88
N SER A 265 -3.77 24.39 2.13
CA SER A 265 -4.78 24.48 1.06
C SER A 265 -5.75 23.31 1.13
N THR A 266 -6.97 23.57 1.58
CA THR A 266 -8.03 22.56 1.63
C THR A 266 -8.36 22.00 0.25
N THR A 267 -8.18 22.78 -0.81
CA THR A 267 -8.42 22.30 -2.19
C THR A 267 -7.42 21.25 -2.61
N ILE A 268 -6.12 21.44 -2.31
CA ILE A 268 -5.08 20.44 -2.58
C ILE A 268 -5.33 19.20 -1.70
N ASP A 269 -5.63 19.40 -0.42
CA ASP A 269 -5.87 18.30 0.51
C ASP A 269 -7.02 17.40 0.06
N ASN A 270 -8.14 18.01 -0.32
CA ASN A 270 -9.32 17.28 -0.81
C ASN A 270 -9.03 16.55 -2.14
N ALA A 271 -8.28 17.18 -3.04
CA ALA A 271 -7.90 16.56 -4.32
C ALA A 271 -7.01 15.33 -4.10
N VAL A 272 -6.00 15.43 -3.23
CA VAL A 272 -5.12 14.29 -2.88
C VAL A 272 -5.93 13.18 -2.19
N ALA A 273 -6.77 13.52 -1.21
CA ALA A 273 -7.60 12.54 -0.52
C ALA A 273 -8.56 11.81 -1.48
N ALA A 274 -9.17 12.52 -2.43
CA ALA A 274 -10.04 11.94 -3.46
C ALA A 274 -9.26 11.00 -4.39
N SER A 275 -8.06 11.39 -4.81
CA SER A 275 -7.20 10.55 -5.65
C SER A 275 -6.76 9.28 -4.91
N ILE A 276 -6.41 9.37 -3.64
CA ILE A 276 -6.11 8.20 -2.80
C ILE A 276 -7.32 7.28 -2.70
N SER A 277 -8.52 7.85 -2.50
CA SER A 277 -9.77 7.08 -2.46
C SER A 277 -10.06 6.36 -3.78
N SER A 278 -9.56 6.84 -4.91
CA SER A 278 -9.64 6.16 -6.21
C SER A 278 -8.69 4.95 -6.32
N GLY A 279 -7.80 4.74 -5.35
CA GLY A 279 -6.87 3.61 -5.28
C GLY A 279 -5.43 3.92 -5.72
N VAL A 280 -5.01 5.19 -5.78
CA VAL A 280 -3.62 5.60 -6.01
C VAL A 280 -2.92 5.87 -4.68
N THR A 281 -1.79 5.22 -4.42
CA THR A 281 -1.02 5.46 -3.18
C THR A 281 -0.13 6.69 -3.35
N TYR A 282 -0.27 7.68 -2.48
CA TYR A 282 0.50 8.93 -2.54
C TYR A 282 1.59 8.98 -1.47
N GLY A 283 2.83 9.27 -1.89
CA GLY A 283 3.90 9.77 -1.03
C GLY A 283 4.06 11.28 -1.21
N VAL A 284 4.11 12.02 -0.10
CA VAL A 284 4.19 13.48 -0.11
C VAL A 284 5.31 13.98 0.80
N ALA A 285 5.99 15.05 0.40
CA ALA A 285 7.09 15.63 1.17
C ALA A 285 6.58 16.37 2.42
N ALA A 286 7.21 16.17 3.57
CA ALA A 286 6.89 16.87 4.82
C ALA A 286 7.21 18.37 4.78
N GLY A 287 8.11 18.81 3.87
CA GLY A 287 8.58 20.18 3.75
C GLY A 287 9.95 20.41 4.40
N ASN A 288 10.62 21.48 3.99
CA ASN A 288 12.02 21.77 4.28
C ASN A 288 12.22 23.00 5.19
N GLY A 289 11.37 23.19 6.16
CA GLY A 289 11.45 24.29 7.09
C GLY A 289 10.89 25.61 6.52
N ASN A 290 11.16 26.69 7.23
CA ASN A 290 10.82 28.04 6.81
C ASN A 290 11.99 28.72 6.09
N ILE A 291 11.81 29.98 5.66
CA ILE A 291 12.83 30.79 4.97
C ILE A 291 14.17 30.93 5.76
N LEU A 292 14.11 30.72 7.08
CA LEU A 292 15.30 30.74 7.94
C LEU A 292 15.92 29.34 8.13
N GLY A 293 15.48 28.35 7.36
CA GLY A 293 15.94 26.96 7.48
C GLY A 293 15.47 26.25 8.77
N ARG A 294 14.53 26.81 9.52
CA ARG A 294 14.03 26.21 10.76
C ARG A 294 12.90 25.22 10.47
N ARG A 295 13.04 24.02 10.98
CA ARG A 295 12.02 22.96 10.91
C ARG A 295 10.66 23.48 11.38
N GLN A 296 9.60 23.06 10.70
CA GLN A 296 8.23 23.45 10.97
C GLN A 296 7.38 22.19 11.25
N ASN A 297 6.18 22.40 11.82
CA ASN A 297 5.20 21.32 11.93
C ASN A 297 4.59 21.05 10.54
N ALA A 298 4.77 19.81 10.03
CA ALA A 298 4.27 19.38 8.72
C ALA A 298 2.74 19.53 8.60
N CYS A 299 2.01 19.46 9.72
CA CYS A 299 0.55 19.63 9.73
C CYS A 299 0.08 21.04 9.31
N ASN A 300 0.99 22.00 9.19
CA ASN A 300 0.68 23.36 8.73
C ASN A 300 0.79 23.53 7.20
N TYR A 301 1.14 22.48 6.47
CA TYR A 301 1.45 22.54 5.03
C TYR A 301 0.63 21.52 4.24
N SER A 302 0.28 21.87 3.00
CA SER A 302 -0.36 20.97 2.04
C SER A 302 0.64 20.57 0.93
N PRO A 303 0.62 19.30 0.50
CA PRO A 303 -0.26 18.20 0.91
C PRO A 303 0.20 17.43 2.16
N ALA A 304 1.28 17.82 2.84
CA ALA A 304 1.87 17.10 3.99
C ALA A 304 0.89 16.80 5.14
N ARG A 305 -0.18 17.59 5.28
CA ARG A 305 -1.20 17.40 6.32
C ARG A 305 -2.34 16.46 5.95
N VAL A 306 -2.34 15.87 4.75
CA VAL A 306 -3.39 14.95 4.31
C VAL A 306 -3.24 13.62 5.02
N PRO A 307 -4.19 13.20 5.89
CA PRO A 307 -3.99 12.06 6.78
C PRO A 307 -4.01 10.70 6.06
N THR A 308 -4.43 10.66 4.81
CA THR A 308 -4.46 9.44 3.98
C THR A 308 -3.25 9.31 3.06
N ALA A 309 -2.45 10.35 2.89
CA ALA A 309 -1.18 10.32 2.18
C ALA A 309 -0.07 9.77 3.10
N ILE A 310 1.02 9.29 2.52
CA ILE A 310 2.22 8.91 3.28
C ILE A 310 3.15 10.12 3.31
N THR A 311 3.19 10.83 4.42
CA THR A 311 4.01 12.02 4.58
C THR A 311 5.41 11.67 5.04
N VAL A 312 6.42 12.11 4.28
CA VAL A 312 7.80 11.67 4.39
C VAL A 312 8.74 12.76 4.89
N GLY A 313 9.40 12.52 6.01
CA GLY A 313 10.52 13.33 6.52
C GLY A 313 11.87 12.80 6.05
N ALA A 314 12.91 13.65 6.14
CA ALA A 314 14.26 13.35 5.63
C ALA A 314 15.25 12.97 6.72
N THR A 315 16.12 11.97 6.45
CA THR A 315 17.28 11.60 7.29
C THR A 315 18.60 11.76 6.54
N GLN A 316 19.69 11.73 7.32
CA GLN A 316 21.08 11.69 6.89
C GLN A 316 21.63 10.25 6.97
N ASN A 317 22.81 10.03 6.43
CA ASN A 317 23.47 8.73 6.38
C ASN A 317 23.94 8.17 7.75
N ASN A 318 23.85 8.96 8.80
CA ASN A 318 24.11 8.59 10.19
C ASN A 318 22.82 8.41 11.02
N ASP A 319 21.69 8.26 10.37
CA ASP A 319 20.36 8.17 10.97
C ASP A 319 19.88 9.42 11.72
N ALA A 320 20.56 10.57 11.61
CA ALA A 320 20.02 11.80 12.14
C ALA A 320 18.92 12.35 11.22
N ALA A 321 17.84 12.86 11.78
CA ALA A 321 16.87 13.63 11.02
C ALA A 321 17.55 14.87 10.42
N ALA A 322 17.23 15.18 9.16
CA ALA A 322 17.81 16.35 8.48
C ALA A 322 17.42 17.64 9.20
N SER A 323 18.38 18.57 9.32
CA SER A 323 18.18 19.84 10.06
C SER A 323 17.07 20.73 9.49
N PHE A 324 16.70 20.51 8.23
CA PHE A 324 15.62 21.21 7.53
C PHE A 324 14.30 20.46 7.55
N SER A 325 14.29 19.14 7.80
CA SER A 325 13.08 18.31 7.64
C SER A 325 11.98 18.74 8.61
N ASN A 326 10.82 19.06 8.08
CA ASN A 326 9.63 19.26 8.91
C ASN A 326 9.32 18.01 9.74
N PHE A 327 8.59 18.20 10.84
CA PHE A 327 8.31 17.20 11.87
C PHE A 327 6.84 17.26 12.31
N GLY A 328 6.46 16.41 13.23
CA GLY A 328 5.14 16.42 13.86
C GLY A 328 4.31 15.17 13.55
N THR A 329 3.10 15.15 14.09
CA THR A 329 2.20 13.98 14.00
C THR A 329 1.68 13.68 12.59
N CYS A 330 1.84 14.63 11.65
CA CYS A 330 1.49 14.39 10.24
C CYS A 330 2.61 13.72 9.43
N VAL A 331 3.79 13.49 10.01
CA VAL A 331 4.84 12.70 9.37
C VAL A 331 4.62 11.23 9.72
N ASP A 332 4.52 10.37 8.73
CA ASP A 332 4.27 8.93 8.90
C ASP A 332 5.55 8.11 8.99
N ILE A 333 6.53 8.48 8.16
CA ILE A 333 7.78 7.75 7.97
C ILE A 333 8.93 8.69 7.60
N LEU A 334 10.15 8.28 7.89
CA LEU A 334 11.38 8.99 7.56
C LEU A 334 12.15 8.16 6.52
N ALA A 335 12.87 8.84 5.61
CA ALA A 335 13.67 8.18 4.59
C ALA A 335 14.93 9.01 4.24
N PRO A 336 15.93 8.42 3.57
CA PRO A 336 17.13 9.14 3.11
C PRO A 336 16.81 10.36 2.27
N GLY A 337 17.27 11.54 2.69
CA GLY A 337 16.93 12.80 2.02
C GLY A 337 18.05 13.83 1.96
N VAL A 338 19.27 13.50 2.45
CA VAL A 338 20.41 14.42 2.45
C VAL A 338 21.51 13.90 1.52
N ASN A 339 21.99 14.74 0.61
CA ASN A 339 23.00 14.37 -0.38
C ASN A 339 22.61 13.12 -1.18
N ILE A 340 21.40 13.12 -1.72
CA ILE A 340 20.89 12.05 -2.57
C ILE A 340 21.32 12.32 -4.01
N THR A 341 22.02 11.35 -4.60
CA THR A 341 22.42 11.36 -6.00
C THR A 341 21.38 10.64 -6.84
N SER A 342 20.93 11.27 -7.93
CA SER A 342 19.99 10.70 -8.88
C SER A 342 20.14 11.34 -10.27
N SER A 343 19.30 10.94 -11.22
CA SER A 343 19.23 11.46 -12.59
C SER A 343 19.02 12.98 -12.61
N TRP A 344 19.55 13.65 -13.65
CA TRP A 344 19.37 15.08 -13.85
C TRP A 344 19.00 15.43 -15.28
N TYR A 345 18.30 16.54 -15.51
CA TYR A 345 17.72 16.89 -16.82
C TYR A 345 18.71 17.45 -17.84
N SER A 346 19.91 17.83 -17.46
CA SER A 346 20.84 18.56 -18.34
C SER A 346 21.46 17.71 -19.46
N SER A 347 21.39 16.39 -19.37
CA SER A 347 21.67 15.43 -20.44
C SER A 347 21.05 14.07 -20.14
N THR A 348 21.05 13.17 -21.11
CA THR A 348 20.51 11.81 -20.98
C THR A 348 21.27 10.91 -20.01
N THR A 349 22.40 11.35 -19.48
CA THR A 349 23.25 10.62 -18.51
C THR A 349 23.64 11.48 -17.32
N ALA A 350 23.16 12.72 -17.23
CA ALA A 350 23.51 13.64 -16.16
C ALA A 350 22.98 13.18 -14.81
N THR A 351 23.75 13.44 -13.78
CA THR A 351 23.35 13.21 -12.38
C THR A 351 23.51 14.49 -11.56
N ASN A 352 22.81 14.58 -10.46
CA ASN A 352 22.98 15.63 -9.48
C ASN A 352 22.80 15.08 -8.07
N THR A 353 23.41 15.75 -7.09
CA THR A 353 23.32 15.39 -5.67
C THR A 353 22.70 16.55 -4.91
N ILE A 354 21.48 16.37 -4.43
CA ILE A 354 20.71 17.40 -3.73
C ILE A 354 20.07 16.85 -2.45
N SER A 355 19.54 17.75 -1.62
CA SER A 355 18.95 17.42 -0.33
C SER A 355 17.57 18.01 -0.18
N GLY A 356 16.65 17.29 0.48
CA GLY A 356 15.29 17.72 0.74
C GLY A 356 14.39 16.56 1.20
N THR A 357 13.27 16.88 1.82
CA THR A 357 12.18 15.90 1.97
C THR A 357 11.65 15.45 0.62
N SER A 358 11.85 16.26 -0.41
CA SER A 358 11.61 15.93 -1.82
C SER A 358 12.45 14.74 -2.31
N MET A 359 13.64 14.50 -1.74
CA MET A 359 14.51 13.35 -2.07
C MET A 359 14.22 12.14 -1.18
N ALA A 360 13.65 12.36 -0.01
CA ALA A 360 13.20 11.28 0.88
C ALA A 360 11.90 10.62 0.35
N THR A 361 10.96 11.42 -0.12
CA THR A 361 9.65 10.97 -0.62
C THR A 361 9.73 9.89 -1.71
N PRO A 362 10.55 10.03 -2.76
CA PRO A 362 10.63 9.03 -3.82
C PRO A 362 11.20 7.68 -3.35
N HIS A 363 12.02 7.63 -2.29
CA HIS A 363 12.40 6.35 -1.68
C HIS A 363 11.17 5.60 -1.16
N VAL A 364 10.25 6.31 -0.48
CA VAL A 364 9.00 5.73 0.04
C VAL A 364 8.05 5.34 -1.09
N VAL A 365 7.94 6.16 -2.13
CA VAL A 365 7.08 5.86 -3.29
C VAL A 365 7.61 4.65 -4.07
N GLY A 366 8.93 4.54 -4.24
CA GLY A 366 9.54 3.35 -4.82
C GLY A 366 9.29 2.09 -3.99
N ALA A 367 9.42 2.17 -2.66
CA ALA A 367 9.08 1.06 -1.77
C ALA A 367 7.59 0.71 -1.83
N ALA A 368 6.69 1.70 -1.92
CA ALA A 368 5.26 1.47 -2.13
C ALA A 368 4.98 0.74 -3.46
N ALA A 369 5.74 1.06 -4.52
CA ALA A 369 5.64 0.34 -5.79
C ALA A 369 6.08 -1.12 -5.66
N LEU A 370 7.14 -1.42 -4.89
CA LEU A 370 7.56 -2.80 -4.63
C LEU A 370 6.49 -3.57 -3.83
N VAL A 371 5.85 -2.94 -2.85
CA VAL A 371 4.74 -3.54 -2.09
C VAL A 371 3.56 -3.85 -3.01
N LEU A 372 3.18 -2.93 -3.90
CA LEU A 372 2.10 -3.14 -4.87
C LEU A 372 2.46 -4.17 -5.95
N GLN A 373 3.74 -4.32 -6.31
CA GLN A 373 4.18 -5.39 -7.19
C GLN A 373 3.94 -6.77 -6.58
N ALA A 374 4.20 -6.92 -5.28
CA ALA A 374 3.96 -8.16 -4.56
C ALA A 374 2.47 -8.36 -4.25
N ASN A 375 1.72 -7.29 -4.02
CA ASN A 375 0.34 -7.31 -3.55
C ASN A 375 -0.51 -6.29 -4.34
N SER A 376 -0.78 -6.58 -5.61
CA SER A 376 -1.43 -5.65 -6.54
C SER A 376 -2.86 -5.23 -6.15
N SER A 377 -3.49 -5.96 -5.24
CA SER A 377 -4.84 -5.69 -4.71
C SER A 377 -4.83 -4.82 -3.44
N TYR A 378 -3.67 -4.48 -2.89
CA TYR A 378 -3.62 -3.64 -1.70
C TYR A 378 -4.19 -2.25 -1.96
N THR A 379 -5.02 -1.81 -1.03
CA THR A 379 -5.48 -0.42 -0.98
C THR A 379 -4.35 0.52 -0.53
N PRO A 380 -4.43 1.82 -0.81
CA PRO A 380 -3.45 2.79 -0.32
C PRO A 380 -3.22 2.73 1.20
N ALA A 381 -4.28 2.51 1.98
CA ALA A 381 -4.20 2.34 3.42
C ALA A 381 -3.42 1.07 3.83
N GLN A 382 -3.59 -0.02 3.10
CA GLN A 382 -2.83 -1.26 3.34
C GLN A 382 -1.36 -1.09 2.98
N VAL A 383 -1.04 -0.39 1.88
CA VAL A 383 0.34 -0.06 1.51
C VAL A 383 0.99 0.81 2.58
N SER A 384 0.33 1.88 3.03
CA SER A 384 0.80 2.75 4.12
C SER A 384 1.05 1.97 5.41
N SER A 385 0.08 1.14 5.81
CA SER A 385 0.19 0.28 7.00
C SER A 385 1.36 -0.71 6.88
N PHE A 386 1.56 -1.32 5.70
CA PHE A 386 2.67 -2.23 5.46
C PHE A 386 4.03 -1.53 5.63
N LEU A 387 4.22 -0.37 4.99
CA LEU A 387 5.48 0.37 5.07
C LEU A 387 5.77 0.84 6.50
N THR A 388 4.78 1.37 7.20
CA THR A 388 4.95 1.89 8.57
C THR A 388 5.15 0.77 9.61
N ALA A 389 4.49 -0.38 9.44
CA ALA A 389 4.64 -1.53 10.32
C ALA A 389 6.00 -2.23 10.16
N ASN A 390 6.54 -2.24 8.93
CA ASN A 390 7.84 -2.85 8.64
C ASN A 390 9.02 -1.89 8.78
N ALA A 391 8.79 -0.62 9.04
CA ALA A 391 9.85 0.38 9.23
C ALA A 391 10.82 0.00 10.36
N THR A 392 12.07 0.45 10.25
CA THR A 392 13.03 0.34 11.35
C THR A 392 12.70 1.39 12.40
N THR A 393 12.37 0.98 13.62
CA THR A 393 11.90 1.87 14.67
C THR A 393 13.01 2.27 15.64
N GLY A 394 12.95 3.51 16.14
CA GLY A 394 13.81 3.98 17.24
C GLY A 394 15.25 4.36 16.85
N VAL A 395 15.66 4.20 15.59
CA VAL A 395 17.04 4.45 15.15
C VAL A 395 17.32 5.90 14.78
N VAL A 396 16.29 6.66 14.40
CA VAL A 396 16.47 8.05 13.97
C VAL A 396 16.71 8.96 15.17
N THR A 397 17.82 9.70 15.14
CA THR A 397 18.11 10.71 16.15
C THR A 397 17.46 12.05 15.80
N ASN A 398 16.92 12.74 16.80
CA ASN A 398 16.24 14.03 16.67
C ASN A 398 15.10 14.08 15.61
N PRO A 399 14.17 13.13 15.60
CA PRO A 399 13.09 13.12 14.61
C PRO A 399 12.19 14.36 14.70
N GLY A 400 12.13 15.01 15.85
CA GLY A 400 11.26 16.14 16.16
C GLY A 400 10.02 15.72 16.95
N THR A 401 9.50 16.64 17.74
CA THR A 401 8.36 16.38 18.64
C THR A 401 7.15 15.89 17.88
N GLY A 402 6.58 14.75 18.29
CA GLY A 402 5.40 14.15 17.71
C GLY A 402 5.64 13.34 16.43
N THR A 403 6.85 13.35 15.88
CA THR A 403 7.19 12.53 14.71
C THR A 403 7.38 11.07 15.12
N PRO A 404 6.68 10.11 14.48
CA PRO A 404 6.97 8.69 14.67
C PRO A 404 8.40 8.36 14.26
N ASN A 405 9.15 7.69 15.15
CA ASN A 405 10.53 7.28 14.84
C ASN A 405 10.51 5.98 14.02
N ARG A 406 10.26 6.11 12.73
CA ARG A 406 10.15 5.04 11.75
C ARG A 406 10.99 5.37 10.53
N LEU A 407 12.09 4.66 10.32
CA LEU A 407 12.92 4.78 9.13
C LEU A 407 12.48 3.74 8.11
N LEU A 408 12.32 4.16 6.85
CA LEU A 408 11.93 3.29 5.75
C LEU A 408 12.83 2.04 5.70
N TYR A 409 12.20 0.89 5.52
CA TYR A 409 12.85 -0.38 5.28
C TYR A 409 12.15 -1.12 4.14
N VAL A 410 12.90 -1.49 3.11
CA VAL A 410 12.44 -2.35 2.02
C VAL A 410 12.55 -3.80 2.50
N VAL A 411 11.41 -4.47 2.61
CA VAL A 411 11.35 -5.87 3.05
C VAL A 411 11.83 -6.75 1.90
N ASN A 412 12.84 -7.57 2.15
CA ASN A 412 13.45 -8.51 1.22
C ASN A 412 12.91 -9.93 1.43
#